data_baa53a1213ae4bfdeaf149c0c4de0eb9
#
_entry.id   baa53a1213ae4bfdeaf149c0c4de0eb9
#
_cell.length_a   1.000
_cell.length_b   1.000
_cell.length_c   1.000
_cell.angle_alpha   90.00
_cell.angle_beta   90.00
_cell.angle_gamma   90.00
#
_symmetry.space_group_name_H-M   'P 1'
#
loop_
_entity.id
_entity.type
_entity.pdbx_description
1 polymer ?
#
loop_
_entity_poly.entity_id
_entity_poly.type
_entity_poly.pdbx_seq_one_letter_code
_entity_poly.pdbx_strand_id
1 'polypeptide(L)'
;MDYNKAALELHSKFPGKIAVQSLCECKDRDALSTAYTPGVAEPCRKIKANPDDVYTYTMKGRTVAVVTNGTAVLGLGNIGPEAGLPVMEGKCVLFKEFGGVDAFPICLNAKTKEEVIAAVKAIAPTFGGINLEDIRSPECFEIEAELERDLNIPVFHDDQHGTAIIVLAGVLNALKVVGKRIEDVKIVQNGPGAAGTAIIHMLQVAGAKNIVAVDEHGILYPNRPAGLEGHKGRLAEETNPDKLTGGLAEAIRDADIFIGTSIAGALTPELAATMAKDAIVFAMANPTPEIMPDLAKQAGVRVIGTGRSDFPNQVNNVLAFPGIFKGALSVRARDINSAMKMAAAKAIAGLIPDDELNEENILPKAFDPRVADAVAAAVAQAARESGVARV
;
A
#
# COMPACT_ATOMS: atom_id res chain seq x y z
N MET A 1 -18.21 -18.37 -10.16
CA MET A 1 -17.77 -17.71 -11.42
C MET A 1 -16.30 -18.04 -11.62
N ASP A 2 -15.89 -18.43 -12.82
CA ASP A 2 -14.47 -18.56 -13.15
C ASP A 2 -13.89 -17.16 -13.49
N TYR A 3 -13.24 -16.55 -12.51
CA TYR A 3 -12.69 -15.20 -12.65
C TYR A 3 -11.53 -15.13 -13.65
N ASN A 4 -10.77 -16.24 -13.87
CA ASN A 4 -9.68 -16.24 -14.83
C ASN A 4 -10.23 -16.15 -16.27
N LYS A 5 -11.26 -16.94 -16.58
CA LYS A 5 -11.94 -16.89 -17.86
C LYS A 5 -12.63 -15.52 -18.08
N ALA A 6 -13.35 -15.03 -17.07
CA ALA A 6 -14.01 -13.73 -17.13
C ALA A 6 -13.02 -12.57 -17.33
N ALA A 7 -11.84 -12.64 -16.72
CA ALA A 7 -10.78 -11.64 -16.92
C ALA A 7 -10.26 -11.64 -18.36
N LEU A 8 -10.01 -12.81 -18.96
CA LEU A 8 -9.58 -12.89 -20.35
C LEU A 8 -10.63 -12.33 -21.31
N GLU A 9 -11.91 -12.65 -21.08
CA GLU A 9 -13.03 -12.11 -21.86
C GLU A 9 -13.12 -10.58 -21.75
N LEU A 10 -12.99 -10.03 -20.53
CA LEU A 10 -12.99 -8.57 -20.28
C LEU A 10 -11.86 -7.89 -21.05
N HIS A 11 -10.62 -8.38 -20.92
CA HIS A 11 -9.44 -7.78 -21.55
C HIS A 11 -9.44 -7.91 -23.08
N SER A 12 -10.06 -8.96 -23.61
CA SER A 12 -10.24 -9.12 -25.06
C SER A 12 -11.32 -8.21 -25.63
N LYS A 13 -12.41 -8.00 -24.86
CA LYS A 13 -13.52 -7.12 -25.25
C LYS A 13 -13.14 -5.64 -25.27
N PHE A 14 -12.35 -5.23 -24.29
CA PHE A 14 -11.83 -3.88 -24.17
C PHE A 14 -10.30 -3.97 -24.18
N PRO A 15 -9.64 -3.82 -25.37
CA PRO A 15 -8.19 -3.83 -25.46
C PRO A 15 -7.62 -2.68 -24.59
N GLY A 16 -7.18 -3.01 -23.39
CA GLY A 16 -6.93 -2.05 -22.32
C GLY A 16 -8.17 -1.64 -21.53
N LYS A 17 -8.01 -1.32 -20.25
CA LYS A 17 -9.09 -0.96 -19.31
C LYS A 17 -9.27 0.54 -19.12
N ILE A 18 -8.37 1.35 -19.69
CA ILE A 18 -8.37 2.80 -19.58
C ILE A 18 -8.40 3.47 -20.94
N ALA A 19 -8.96 4.66 -20.98
CA ALA A 19 -9.00 5.50 -22.18
C ALA A 19 -8.65 6.95 -21.83
N VAL A 20 -8.16 7.70 -22.82
CA VAL A 20 -7.95 9.14 -22.70
C VAL A 20 -9.15 9.85 -23.27
N GLN A 21 -9.70 10.80 -22.51
CA GLN A 21 -10.82 11.63 -22.91
C GLN A 21 -10.41 13.10 -22.97
N SER A 22 -10.74 13.80 -24.06
CA SER A 22 -10.62 15.24 -24.12
C SER A 22 -11.64 15.93 -23.20
N LEU A 23 -11.21 16.90 -22.41
CA LEU A 23 -12.08 17.72 -21.55
C LEU A 23 -12.54 19.00 -22.26
N CYS A 24 -11.95 19.37 -23.39
CA CYS A 24 -12.33 20.51 -24.20
C CYS A 24 -12.81 20.07 -25.58
N GLU A 25 -13.73 20.82 -26.15
CA GLU A 25 -14.17 20.63 -27.52
C GLU A 25 -13.20 21.33 -28.49
N CYS A 26 -12.97 20.73 -29.64
CA CYS A 26 -12.15 21.29 -30.70
C CYS A 26 -12.90 21.16 -32.04
N LYS A 27 -14.06 21.86 -32.16
CA LYS A 27 -14.99 21.70 -33.28
C LYS A 27 -14.88 22.76 -34.36
N ASP A 28 -14.20 23.86 -34.09
CA ASP A 28 -14.01 24.97 -35.00
C ASP A 28 -12.61 25.60 -34.91
N ARG A 29 -12.34 26.58 -35.75
CA ARG A 29 -11.04 27.26 -35.83
C ARG A 29 -10.68 27.98 -34.52
N ASP A 30 -11.65 28.59 -33.85
CA ASP A 30 -11.40 29.37 -32.65
C ASP A 30 -11.09 28.44 -31.47
N ALA A 31 -11.83 27.35 -31.35
CA ALA A 31 -11.56 26.30 -30.37
C ALA A 31 -10.18 25.68 -30.57
N LEU A 32 -9.79 25.36 -31.82
CA LEU A 32 -8.47 24.85 -32.14
C LEU A 32 -7.37 25.87 -31.80
N SER A 33 -7.58 27.14 -32.17
CA SER A 33 -6.60 28.21 -31.91
C SER A 33 -6.44 28.51 -30.42
N THR A 34 -7.47 28.30 -29.65
CA THR A 34 -7.45 28.44 -28.17
C THR A 34 -6.79 27.26 -27.51
N ALA A 35 -7.17 26.01 -27.91
CA ALA A 35 -6.66 24.80 -27.30
C ALA A 35 -5.20 24.48 -27.69
N TYR A 36 -4.74 24.96 -28.85
CA TYR A 36 -3.39 24.69 -29.35
C TYR A 36 -2.74 26.01 -29.85
N THR A 37 -2.37 26.09 -31.11
CA THR A 37 -1.63 27.25 -31.63
C THR A 37 -2.58 28.31 -32.20
N PRO A 38 -2.49 29.60 -31.79
CA PRO A 38 -1.43 30.25 -30.97
C PRO A 38 -1.74 30.31 -29.46
N GLY A 39 -2.97 30.07 -29.03
CA GLY A 39 -3.46 30.35 -27.68
C GLY A 39 -2.69 29.66 -26.58
N VAL A 40 -2.25 28.41 -26.79
CA VAL A 40 -1.48 27.61 -25.81
C VAL A 40 -0.17 28.26 -25.36
N ALA A 41 0.37 29.20 -26.13
CA ALA A 41 1.59 29.91 -25.74
C ALA A 41 1.41 30.74 -24.45
N GLU A 42 0.19 31.19 -24.12
CA GLU A 42 -0.03 31.99 -22.93
C GLU A 42 0.07 31.19 -21.63
N PRO A 43 -0.62 30.03 -21.44
CA PRO A 43 -0.35 29.12 -20.32
C PRO A 43 1.15 28.78 -20.18
N CYS A 44 1.85 28.53 -21.27
CA CYS A 44 3.30 28.24 -21.22
C CYS A 44 4.10 29.42 -20.65
N ARG A 45 3.78 30.66 -21.03
CA ARG A 45 4.43 31.87 -20.47
C ARG A 45 4.14 32.03 -18.99
N LYS A 46 2.89 31.81 -18.56
CA LYS A 46 2.49 31.86 -17.15
C LYS A 46 3.27 30.85 -16.32
N ILE A 47 3.33 29.58 -16.74
CA ILE A 47 4.06 28.51 -16.05
C ILE A 47 5.56 28.82 -16.00
N LYS A 48 6.14 29.36 -17.10
CA LYS A 48 7.55 29.78 -17.12
C LYS A 48 7.83 30.90 -16.12
N ALA A 49 6.92 31.85 -15.97
CA ALA A 49 7.04 32.97 -15.03
C ALA A 49 6.80 32.55 -13.59
N ASN A 50 5.85 31.65 -13.34
CA ASN A 50 5.53 31.08 -12.05
C ASN A 50 5.34 29.55 -12.19
N PRO A 51 6.34 28.73 -11.81
CA PRO A 51 6.28 27.27 -11.98
C PRO A 51 5.06 26.60 -11.30
N ASP A 52 4.52 27.18 -10.23
CA ASP A 52 3.35 26.62 -9.54
C ASP A 52 2.06 26.73 -10.37
N ASP A 53 2.03 27.59 -11.38
CA ASP A 53 0.89 27.69 -12.30
C ASP A 53 0.70 26.42 -13.16
N VAL A 54 1.68 25.51 -13.18
CA VAL A 54 1.53 24.18 -13.79
C VAL A 54 0.36 23.39 -13.20
N TYR A 55 0.08 23.56 -11.92
CA TYR A 55 -1.05 22.92 -11.24
C TYR A 55 -2.40 23.53 -11.63
N THR A 56 -2.40 24.78 -12.10
CA THR A 56 -3.61 25.48 -12.53
C THR A 56 -3.95 25.22 -14.00
N TYR A 57 -2.92 25.21 -14.86
CA TYR A 57 -3.11 25.17 -16.31
C TYR A 57 -2.88 23.82 -16.96
N THR A 58 -2.51 22.79 -16.18
CA THR A 58 -2.27 21.44 -16.71
C THR A 58 -2.94 20.34 -15.86
N MET A 59 -2.88 19.11 -16.35
CA MET A 59 -3.38 17.95 -15.65
C MET A 59 -2.54 17.54 -14.42
N LYS A 60 -1.38 18.14 -14.19
CA LYS A 60 -0.43 17.75 -13.14
C LYS A 60 -1.07 17.68 -11.75
N GLY A 61 -1.97 18.59 -11.41
CA GLY A 61 -2.60 18.66 -10.09
C GLY A 61 -3.53 17.49 -9.74
N ARG A 62 -3.89 16.64 -10.71
CA ARG A 62 -4.86 15.55 -10.54
C ARG A 62 -4.40 14.20 -11.07
N THR A 63 -3.12 14.07 -11.45
CA THR A 63 -2.61 12.87 -12.13
C THR A 63 -1.53 12.19 -11.33
N VAL A 64 -1.52 10.85 -11.39
CA VAL A 64 -0.53 9.96 -10.76
C VAL A 64 0.07 9.02 -11.81
N ALA A 65 1.40 8.83 -11.78
CA ALA A 65 2.04 7.75 -12.50
C ALA A 65 2.03 6.48 -11.63
N VAL A 66 1.49 5.39 -12.17
CA VAL A 66 1.60 4.04 -11.58
C VAL A 66 2.77 3.35 -12.25
N VAL A 67 3.89 3.28 -11.54
CA VAL A 67 5.19 2.88 -12.10
C VAL A 67 5.58 1.49 -11.62
N THR A 68 5.94 0.63 -12.56
CA THR A 68 6.48 -0.72 -12.30
C THR A 68 7.62 -1.05 -13.25
N ASN A 69 8.50 -1.97 -12.84
CA ASN A 69 9.39 -2.70 -13.75
C ASN A 69 9.00 -4.19 -13.86
N GLY A 70 7.89 -4.60 -13.26
CA GLY A 70 7.33 -5.95 -13.35
C GLY A 70 8.14 -7.02 -12.62
N THR A 71 8.94 -6.65 -11.59
CA THR A 71 9.85 -7.59 -10.91
C THR A 71 9.23 -8.34 -9.75
N ALA A 72 8.04 -7.94 -9.26
CA ALA A 72 7.33 -8.58 -8.14
C ALA A 72 5.82 -8.58 -8.32
N VAL A 73 5.33 -8.97 -9.50
CA VAL A 73 3.91 -8.86 -9.87
C VAL A 73 3.08 -9.93 -9.16
N LEU A 74 2.23 -9.51 -8.23
CA LEU A 74 1.31 -10.38 -7.46
C LEU A 74 2.04 -11.66 -6.95
N GLY A 75 1.42 -12.83 -7.04
CA GLY A 75 2.05 -14.13 -6.77
C GLY A 75 2.85 -14.72 -7.94
N LEU A 76 3.03 -13.96 -9.04
CA LEU A 76 3.70 -14.44 -10.27
C LEU A 76 5.21 -14.14 -10.28
N GLY A 77 5.68 -13.23 -9.42
CA GLY A 77 7.08 -12.84 -9.33
C GLY A 77 7.54 -11.94 -10.47
N ASN A 78 8.77 -12.16 -10.97
CA ASN A 78 9.34 -11.36 -12.05
C ASN A 78 8.83 -11.84 -13.42
N ILE A 79 7.81 -11.16 -13.94
CA ILE A 79 7.23 -11.46 -15.26
C ILE A 79 7.52 -10.37 -16.31
N GLY A 80 8.22 -9.31 -15.90
CA GLY A 80 8.58 -8.20 -16.77
C GLY A 80 7.48 -7.14 -16.94
N PRO A 81 7.85 -5.98 -17.53
CA PRO A 81 6.98 -4.81 -17.55
C PRO A 81 5.75 -4.98 -18.46
N GLU A 82 5.89 -5.65 -19.62
CA GLU A 82 4.77 -5.84 -20.54
C GLU A 82 3.69 -6.76 -19.95
N ALA A 83 4.11 -7.86 -19.30
CA ALA A 83 3.20 -8.80 -18.66
C ALA A 83 2.57 -8.21 -17.38
N GLY A 84 3.20 -7.22 -16.75
CA GLY A 84 2.65 -6.46 -15.62
C GLY A 84 1.62 -5.39 -16.01
N LEU A 85 1.56 -4.98 -17.29
CA LEU A 85 0.68 -3.89 -17.74
C LEU A 85 -0.81 -4.11 -17.39
N PRO A 86 -1.41 -5.29 -17.50
CA PRO A 86 -2.80 -5.49 -17.11
C PRO A 86 -3.08 -5.20 -15.64
N VAL A 87 -2.10 -5.43 -14.74
CA VAL A 87 -2.22 -5.11 -13.32
C VAL A 87 -2.16 -3.59 -13.13
N MET A 88 -1.23 -2.91 -13.79
CA MET A 88 -1.08 -1.45 -13.70
C MET A 88 -2.30 -0.70 -14.25
N GLU A 89 -2.89 -1.19 -15.35
CA GLU A 89 -4.19 -0.67 -15.82
C GLU A 89 -5.29 -0.89 -14.77
N GLY A 90 -5.32 -2.06 -14.15
CA GLY A 90 -6.26 -2.33 -13.05
C GLY A 90 -6.09 -1.34 -11.90
N LYS A 91 -4.85 -1.08 -11.48
CA LYS A 91 -4.55 -0.07 -10.45
C LYS A 91 -5.05 1.32 -10.87
N CYS A 92 -4.85 1.73 -12.13
CA CYS A 92 -5.35 3.00 -12.65
C CYS A 92 -6.89 3.10 -12.62
N VAL A 93 -7.59 2.00 -12.93
CA VAL A 93 -9.05 1.93 -12.79
C VAL A 93 -9.47 2.16 -11.33
N LEU A 94 -8.79 1.51 -10.37
CA LEU A 94 -9.10 1.69 -8.95
C LEU A 94 -8.83 3.14 -8.48
N PHE A 95 -7.76 3.77 -8.93
CA PHE A 95 -7.50 5.19 -8.67
C PHE A 95 -8.65 6.07 -9.14
N LYS A 96 -9.17 5.81 -10.35
CA LYS A 96 -10.26 6.60 -10.94
C LYS A 96 -11.58 6.35 -10.25
N GLU A 97 -11.99 5.08 -10.12
CA GLU A 97 -13.31 4.71 -9.62
C GLU A 97 -13.49 5.02 -8.13
N PHE A 98 -12.47 4.81 -7.31
CA PHE A 98 -12.55 5.01 -5.86
C PHE A 98 -12.04 6.39 -5.40
N GLY A 99 -11.01 6.93 -6.08
CA GLY A 99 -10.39 8.19 -5.67
C GLY A 99 -10.73 9.41 -6.54
N GLY A 100 -11.29 9.19 -7.74
CA GLY A 100 -11.47 10.25 -8.73
C GLY A 100 -10.14 10.79 -9.32
N VAL A 101 -9.02 10.09 -9.04
CA VAL A 101 -7.68 10.47 -9.48
C VAL A 101 -7.40 9.88 -10.85
N ASP A 102 -6.88 10.69 -11.78
CA ASP A 102 -6.45 10.22 -13.09
C ASP A 102 -5.06 9.58 -12.96
N ALA A 103 -4.96 8.29 -13.25
CA ALA A 103 -3.72 7.55 -13.15
C ALA A 103 -3.29 6.95 -14.49
N PHE A 104 -1.97 6.88 -14.71
CA PHE A 104 -1.38 6.37 -15.95
C PHE A 104 -0.43 5.22 -15.64
N PRO A 105 -0.57 4.05 -16.33
CA PRO A 105 0.35 2.94 -16.18
C PRO A 105 1.67 3.25 -16.89
N ILE A 106 2.76 3.14 -16.17
CA ILE A 106 4.12 3.37 -16.68
C ILE A 106 4.95 2.11 -16.40
N CYS A 107 5.00 1.21 -17.37
CA CYS A 107 5.77 -0.02 -17.27
C CYS A 107 7.17 0.20 -17.87
N LEU A 108 8.20 0.13 -17.02
CA LEU A 108 9.57 0.46 -17.36
C LEU A 108 10.37 -0.79 -17.76
N ASN A 109 10.95 -0.81 -18.93
CA ASN A 109 11.99 -1.79 -19.27
C ASN A 109 13.33 -1.39 -18.61
N ALA A 110 13.33 -1.37 -17.28
CA ALA A 110 14.46 -1.00 -16.43
C ALA A 110 14.92 -2.22 -15.64
N LYS A 111 16.22 -2.54 -15.68
CA LYS A 111 16.79 -3.74 -15.06
C LYS A 111 17.48 -3.46 -13.73
N THR A 112 17.84 -2.20 -13.49
CA THR A 112 18.51 -1.76 -12.26
C THR A 112 17.71 -0.69 -11.55
N LYS A 113 17.96 -0.51 -10.26
CA LYS A 113 17.31 0.55 -9.47
C LYS A 113 17.64 1.95 -10.00
N GLU A 114 18.86 2.15 -10.48
CA GLU A 114 19.33 3.43 -11.05
C GLU A 114 18.54 3.78 -12.32
N GLU A 115 18.26 2.79 -13.18
CA GLU A 115 17.43 2.98 -14.38
C GLU A 115 15.99 3.35 -14.01
N VAL A 116 15.39 2.68 -13.01
CA VAL A 116 14.05 3.02 -12.52
C VAL A 116 14.03 4.45 -11.98
N ILE A 117 14.97 4.80 -11.11
CA ILE A 117 15.09 6.13 -10.50
C ILE A 117 15.23 7.22 -11.58
N ALA A 118 16.13 7.01 -12.54
CA ALA A 118 16.35 7.95 -13.64
C ALA A 118 15.09 8.14 -14.49
N ALA A 119 14.39 7.06 -14.84
CA ALA A 119 13.16 7.11 -15.61
C ALA A 119 12.05 7.85 -14.87
N VAL A 120 11.83 7.56 -13.59
CA VAL A 120 10.81 8.23 -12.77
C VAL A 120 11.11 9.73 -12.64
N LYS A 121 12.37 10.11 -12.37
CA LYS A 121 12.78 11.52 -12.32
C LYS A 121 12.50 12.24 -13.65
N ALA A 122 12.73 11.56 -14.77
CA ALA A 122 12.52 12.15 -16.11
C ALA A 122 11.04 12.41 -16.42
N ILE A 123 10.11 11.57 -15.97
CA ILE A 123 8.67 11.73 -16.22
C ILE A 123 7.94 12.56 -15.14
N ALA A 124 8.52 12.73 -13.97
CA ALA A 124 7.91 13.41 -12.81
C ALA A 124 7.34 14.82 -13.12
N PRO A 125 7.88 15.63 -14.06
CA PRO A 125 7.29 16.93 -14.39
C PRO A 125 5.81 16.88 -14.77
N THR A 126 5.34 15.78 -15.36
CA THR A 126 3.94 15.62 -15.83
C THR A 126 2.97 15.31 -14.70
N PHE A 127 3.43 14.68 -13.61
CA PHE A 127 2.57 14.08 -12.59
C PHE A 127 2.57 14.87 -11.29
N GLY A 128 1.45 14.81 -10.57
CA GLY A 128 1.30 15.34 -9.22
C GLY A 128 1.72 14.37 -8.12
N GLY A 129 1.88 13.09 -8.46
CA GLY A 129 2.37 12.04 -7.56
C GLY A 129 2.84 10.80 -8.31
N ILE A 130 3.61 9.97 -7.62
CA ILE A 130 4.15 8.69 -8.13
C ILE A 130 3.70 7.56 -7.21
N ASN A 131 2.99 6.59 -7.76
CA ASN A 131 2.73 5.30 -7.12
C ASN A 131 3.70 4.27 -7.68
N LEU A 132 4.58 3.76 -6.85
CA LEU A 132 5.43 2.61 -7.19
C LEU A 132 4.64 1.32 -6.91
N GLU A 133 4.73 0.35 -7.82
CA GLU A 133 3.95 -0.87 -7.77
C GLU A 133 4.76 -2.06 -8.25
N ASP A 134 4.62 -3.23 -7.59
CA ASP A 134 5.20 -4.51 -8.03
C ASP A 134 6.71 -4.45 -8.29
N ILE A 135 7.46 -3.69 -7.49
CA ILE A 135 8.91 -3.60 -7.49
C ILE A 135 9.47 -4.45 -6.36
N ARG A 136 10.37 -5.38 -6.70
CA ARG A 136 10.89 -6.34 -5.72
C ARG A 136 11.72 -5.70 -4.61
N SER A 137 11.65 -6.33 -3.44
CA SER A 137 12.59 -6.10 -2.33
C SER A 137 13.95 -6.78 -2.61
N PRO A 138 15.13 -6.22 -2.22
CA PRO A 138 15.23 -4.98 -1.42
C PRO A 138 15.29 -3.68 -2.22
N GLU A 139 15.36 -3.73 -3.56
CA GLU A 139 15.55 -2.55 -4.41
C GLU A 139 14.45 -1.51 -4.24
N CYS A 140 13.20 -1.93 -3.99
CA CYS A 140 12.07 -1.02 -3.79
C CYS A 140 12.30 0.01 -2.67
N PHE A 141 12.99 -0.37 -1.59
CA PHE A 141 13.28 0.54 -0.47
C PHE A 141 14.22 1.69 -0.88
N GLU A 142 15.28 1.34 -1.64
CA GLU A 142 16.25 2.33 -2.08
C GLU A 142 15.67 3.24 -3.17
N ILE A 143 14.87 2.68 -4.09
CA ILE A 143 14.18 3.42 -5.15
C ILE A 143 13.23 4.46 -4.53
N GLU A 144 12.37 4.04 -3.60
CA GLU A 144 11.43 4.93 -2.93
C GLU A 144 12.16 6.03 -2.17
N ALA A 145 13.10 5.68 -1.30
CA ALA A 145 13.83 6.64 -0.47
C ALA A 145 14.61 7.67 -1.30
N GLU A 146 15.18 7.29 -2.44
CA GLU A 146 15.88 8.24 -3.31
C GLU A 146 14.89 9.15 -4.04
N LEU A 147 13.77 8.62 -4.53
CA LEU A 147 12.76 9.41 -5.20
C LEU A 147 12.05 10.39 -4.25
N GLU A 148 11.71 9.97 -3.02
CA GLU A 148 11.17 10.85 -1.98
C GLU A 148 12.10 12.03 -1.66
N ARG A 149 13.42 11.77 -1.58
CA ARG A 149 14.42 12.80 -1.33
C ARG A 149 14.55 13.81 -2.47
N ASP A 150 14.51 13.33 -3.71
CA ASP A 150 14.92 14.10 -4.89
C ASP A 150 13.73 14.73 -5.64
N LEU A 151 12.51 14.24 -5.43
CA LEU A 151 11.31 14.79 -6.06
C LEU A 151 10.56 15.72 -5.11
N ASN A 152 9.89 16.72 -5.70
CA ASN A 152 9.03 17.67 -4.96
C ASN A 152 7.54 17.35 -5.18
N ILE A 153 7.22 16.07 -5.32
CA ILE A 153 5.88 15.50 -5.41
C ILE A 153 5.86 14.20 -4.60
N PRO A 154 4.73 13.77 -4.03
CA PRO A 154 4.66 12.55 -3.24
C PRO A 154 5.03 11.32 -4.05
N VAL A 155 5.86 10.47 -3.46
CA VAL A 155 6.18 9.11 -3.92
C VAL A 155 5.64 8.14 -2.87
N PHE A 156 5.05 7.04 -3.31
CA PHE A 156 4.42 6.07 -2.41
C PHE A 156 4.47 4.68 -3.04
N HIS A 157 5.08 3.73 -2.35
CA HIS A 157 5.11 2.33 -2.79
C HIS A 157 3.95 1.57 -2.13
N ASP A 158 2.93 1.22 -2.91
CA ASP A 158 1.67 0.68 -2.37
C ASP A 158 1.85 -0.69 -1.72
N ASP A 159 2.70 -1.57 -2.26
CA ASP A 159 2.97 -2.89 -1.67
C ASP A 159 3.58 -2.81 -0.27
N GLN A 160 4.32 -1.74 0.00
CA GLN A 160 4.83 -1.46 1.35
C GLN A 160 3.75 -0.80 2.20
N HIS A 161 3.39 0.41 1.84
CA HIS A 161 2.66 1.32 2.71
C HIS A 161 1.15 1.12 2.66
N GLY A 162 0.56 0.80 1.49
CA GLY A 162 -0.86 0.50 1.38
C GLY A 162 -1.23 -0.69 2.28
N THR A 163 -0.47 -1.77 2.16
CA THR A 163 -0.66 -2.96 3.01
C THR A 163 -0.47 -2.64 4.49
N ALA A 164 0.58 -1.90 4.86
CA ALA A 164 0.84 -1.55 6.25
C ALA A 164 -0.28 -0.69 6.88
N ILE A 165 -0.84 0.24 6.11
CA ILE A 165 -1.94 1.10 6.55
C ILE A 165 -3.19 0.27 6.83
N ILE A 166 -3.56 -0.65 5.94
CA ILE A 166 -4.76 -1.48 6.12
C ILE A 166 -4.57 -2.46 7.27
N VAL A 167 -3.39 -3.08 7.39
CA VAL A 167 -3.09 -3.97 8.53
C VAL A 167 -3.19 -3.22 9.84
N LEU A 168 -2.60 -2.02 9.93
CA LEU A 168 -2.72 -1.21 11.15
C LEU A 168 -4.18 -0.85 11.45
N ALA A 169 -4.98 -0.46 10.44
CA ALA A 169 -6.40 -0.18 10.64
C ALA A 169 -7.14 -1.40 11.22
N GLY A 170 -6.89 -2.58 10.65
CA GLY A 170 -7.45 -3.84 11.14
C GLY A 170 -6.97 -4.19 12.55
N VAL A 171 -5.68 -4.03 12.84
CA VAL A 171 -5.11 -4.27 14.18
C VAL A 171 -5.75 -3.37 15.22
N LEU A 172 -5.91 -2.06 14.93
CA LEU A 172 -6.54 -1.11 15.88
C LEU A 172 -7.96 -1.54 16.26
N ASN A 173 -8.76 -1.97 15.31
CA ASN A 173 -10.12 -2.43 15.57
C ASN A 173 -10.17 -3.84 16.17
N ALA A 174 -9.31 -4.77 15.71
CA ALA A 174 -9.21 -6.09 16.30
C ALA A 174 -8.82 -6.04 17.79
N LEU A 175 -7.91 -5.15 18.16
CA LEU A 175 -7.51 -4.93 19.55
C LEU A 175 -8.68 -4.44 20.41
N LYS A 176 -9.55 -3.57 19.90
CA LYS A 176 -10.78 -3.17 20.59
C LYS A 176 -11.71 -4.37 20.79
N VAL A 177 -11.91 -5.22 19.78
CA VAL A 177 -12.75 -6.43 19.86
C VAL A 177 -12.28 -7.39 20.94
N VAL A 178 -10.95 -7.57 21.08
CA VAL A 178 -10.38 -8.49 22.08
C VAL A 178 -10.02 -7.82 23.41
N GLY A 179 -10.20 -6.50 23.54
CA GLY A 179 -9.94 -5.76 24.78
C GLY A 179 -8.46 -5.68 25.16
N LYS A 180 -7.54 -5.69 24.16
CA LYS A 180 -6.09 -5.58 24.38
C LYS A 180 -5.58 -4.22 23.91
N ARG A 181 -4.38 -3.81 24.38
CA ARG A 181 -3.73 -2.55 24.00
C ARG A 181 -2.48 -2.84 23.18
N ILE A 182 -2.19 -2.01 22.18
CA ILE A 182 -1.10 -2.23 21.24
C ILE A 182 0.29 -2.27 21.89
N GLU A 183 0.47 -1.52 22.98
CA GLU A 183 1.72 -1.47 23.74
C GLU A 183 1.99 -2.71 24.61
N ASP A 184 0.97 -3.55 24.85
CA ASP A 184 1.03 -4.68 25.75
C ASP A 184 1.07 -6.04 25.02
N VAL A 185 0.80 -6.05 23.70
CA VAL A 185 0.70 -7.27 22.90
C VAL A 185 2.03 -7.72 22.31
N LYS A 186 2.22 -9.04 22.21
CA LYS A 186 3.29 -9.67 21.46
C LYS A 186 2.83 -9.89 20.01
N ILE A 187 3.55 -9.34 19.07
CA ILE A 187 3.25 -9.39 17.64
C ILE A 187 4.32 -10.21 16.91
N VAL A 188 3.92 -11.18 16.11
CA VAL A 188 4.82 -11.94 15.23
C VAL A 188 4.56 -11.53 13.78
N GLN A 189 5.58 -10.95 13.14
CA GLN A 189 5.58 -10.67 11.71
C GLN A 189 6.35 -11.76 10.96
N ASN A 190 5.66 -12.58 10.20
CA ASN A 190 6.26 -13.64 9.39
C ASN A 190 6.39 -13.19 7.93
N GLY A 191 7.61 -13.11 7.42
CA GLY A 191 7.94 -12.59 6.10
C GLY A 191 8.24 -11.08 6.11
N PRO A 192 9.43 -10.64 6.58
CA PRO A 192 9.83 -9.24 6.62
C PRO A 192 10.38 -8.77 5.25
N GLY A 193 9.59 -8.96 4.19
CA GLY A 193 9.82 -8.38 2.87
C GLY A 193 9.34 -6.92 2.80
N ALA A 194 8.97 -6.45 1.60
CA ALA A 194 8.49 -5.08 1.40
C ALA A 194 7.32 -4.71 2.33
N ALA A 195 6.22 -5.48 2.27
CA ALA A 195 5.05 -5.26 3.12
C ALA A 195 5.36 -5.48 4.61
N GLY A 196 6.00 -6.59 4.97
CA GLY A 196 6.27 -6.93 6.36
C GLY A 196 7.15 -5.91 7.08
N THR A 197 8.16 -5.35 6.40
CA THR A 197 8.99 -4.28 6.94
C THR A 197 8.18 -3.01 7.21
N ALA A 198 7.34 -2.60 6.25
CA ALA A 198 6.49 -1.43 6.41
C ALA A 198 5.44 -1.62 7.52
N ILE A 199 4.89 -2.83 7.67
CA ILE A 199 3.97 -3.18 8.76
C ILE A 199 4.66 -3.04 10.12
N ILE A 200 5.87 -3.60 10.28
CA ILE A 200 6.65 -3.46 11.53
C ILE A 200 6.80 -1.98 11.90
N HIS A 201 7.29 -1.16 10.98
CA HIS A 201 7.50 0.27 11.25
C HIS A 201 6.19 1.00 11.59
N MET A 202 5.08 0.71 10.88
CA MET A 202 3.78 1.32 11.17
C MET A 202 3.25 0.93 12.56
N LEU A 203 3.42 -0.33 12.96
CA LEU A 203 3.03 -0.82 14.28
C LEU A 203 3.88 -0.20 15.40
N GLN A 204 5.19 -0.02 15.18
CA GLN A 204 6.06 0.69 16.12
C GLN A 204 5.65 2.16 16.28
N VAL A 205 5.35 2.86 15.20
CA VAL A 205 4.81 4.23 15.25
C VAL A 205 3.48 4.28 15.97
N ALA A 206 2.65 3.23 15.88
CA ALA A 206 1.40 3.12 16.62
C ALA A 206 1.57 2.77 18.12
N GLY A 207 2.78 2.43 18.55
CA GLY A 207 3.11 2.16 19.96
C GLY A 207 3.39 0.68 20.29
N ALA A 208 3.43 -0.22 19.31
CA ALA A 208 3.81 -1.62 19.55
C ALA A 208 5.27 -1.70 20.03
N LYS A 209 5.50 -2.43 21.12
CA LYS A 209 6.82 -2.55 21.78
C LYS A 209 7.45 -3.92 21.59
N ASN A 210 6.63 -4.96 21.47
CA ASN A 210 7.09 -6.34 21.38
C ASN A 210 6.71 -6.95 20.02
N ILE A 211 7.58 -6.73 19.03
CA ILE A 211 7.44 -7.29 17.68
C ILE A 211 8.59 -8.28 17.47
N VAL A 212 8.27 -9.48 17.02
CA VAL A 212 9.23 -10.53 16.64
C VAL A 212 9.11 -10.77 15.14
N ALA A 213 10.14 -10.44 14.38
CA ALA A 213 10.19 -10.69 12.95
C ALA A 213 10.80 -12.08 12.66
N VAL A 214 10.19 -12.81 11.72
CA VAL A 214 10.60 -14.19 11.34
C VAL A 214 10.72 -14.29 9.82
N ASP A 215 11.82 -14.84 9.34
CA ASP A 215 12.01 -15.15 7.92
C ASP A 215 12.34 -16.66 7.70
N GLU A 216 12.81 -17.01 6.51
CA GLU A 216 13.19 -18.36 6.14
C GLU A 216 14.33 -18.96 6.97
N HIS A 217 15.11 -18.13 7.67
CA HIS A 217 16.18 -18.53 8.57
C HIS A 217 15.77 -18.49 10.06
N GLY A 218 14.48 -18.22 10.34
CA GLY A 218 13.94 -18.12 11.70
C GLY A 218 13.82 -16.68 12.22
N ILE A 219 13.80 -16.54 13.54
CA ILE A 219 13.66 -15.24 14.22
C ILE A 219 14.85 -14.32 13.88
N LEU A 220 14.54 -13.05 13.61
CA LEU A 220 15.56 -12.01 13.45
C LEU A 220 16.08 -11.57 14.84
N TYR A 221 17.41 -11.59 14.99
CA TYR A 221 18.11 -11.04 16.16
C TYR A 221 19.51 -10.55 15.77
N PRO A 222 20.10 -9.59 16.51
CA PRO A 222 21.43 -9.07 16.19
C PRO A 222 22.49 -10.19 16.12
N ASN A 223 23.36 -10.13 15.11
CA ASN A 223 24.43 -11.12 14.86
C ASN A 223 23.95 -12.54 14.56
N ARG A 224 22.71 -12.74 14.11
CA ARG A 224 22.27 -14.03 13.57
C ARG A 224 23.22 -14.47 12.44
N PRO A 225 23.62 -15.76 12.36
CA PRO A 225 24.65 -16.23 11.43
C PRO A 225 24.35 -16.04 9.94
N ALA A 226 23.07 -15.89 9.55
CA ALA A 226 22.65 -15.77 8.14
C ALA A 226 21.44 -14.84 7.98
N GLY A 227 21.25 -14.30 6.77
CA GLY A 227 20.03 -13.60 6.34
C GLY A 227 19.80 -12.24 7.00
N LEU A 228 20.87 -11.50 7.33
CA LEU A 228 20.80 -10.13 7.89
C LEU A 228 21.22 -9.05 6.89
N GLU A 229 21.27 -9.37 5.61
CA GLU A 229 21.64 -8.43 4.57
C GLU A 229 20.57 -7.34 4.41
N GLY A 230 21.01 -6.13 4.12
CA GLY A 230 20.16 -4.98 3.81
C GLY A 230 19.22 -4.58 4.97
N HIS A 231 17.93 -4.47 4.72
CA HIS A 231 16.92 -4.03 5.68
C HIS A 231 16.71 -5.01 6.85
N LYS A 232 16.96 -6.31 6.65
CA LYS A 232 16.80 -7.33 7.71
C LYS A 232 17.77 -7.13 8.87
N GLY A 233 18.98 -6.62 8.61
CA GLY A 233 19.95 -6.28 9.66
C GLY A 233 19.41 -5.19 10.60
N ARG A 234 18.79 -4.13 10.06
CA ARG A 234 18.14 -3.08 10.86
C ARG A 234 16.96 -3.63 11.65
N LEU A 235 16.10 -4.44 11.02
CA LEU A 235 14.96 -5.06 11.70
C LEU A 235 15.41 -5.94 12.87
N ALA A 236 16.54 -6.64 12.74
CA ALA A 236 17.10 -7.46 13.82
C ALA A 236 17.51 -6.63 15.04
N GLU A 237 17.94 -5.36 14.84
CA GLU A 237 18.25 -4.43 15.94
C GLU A 237 17.00 -3.75 16.53
N GLU A 238 15.96 -3.55 15.72
CA GLU A 238 14.76 -2.79 16.06
C GLU A 238 13.61 -3.65 16.62
N THR A 239 13.71 -4.99 16.50
CA THR A 239 12.67 -5.94 16.90
C THR A 239 13.18 -6.95 17.93
N ASN A 240 12.30 -7.87 18.37
CA ASN A 240 12.67 -8.98 19.27
C ASN A 240 13.32 -8.52 20.59
N PRO A 241 12.63 -7.70 21.39
CA PRO A 241 13.18 -7.14 22.63
C PRO A 241 13.61 -8.23 23.63
N ASP A 242 12.94 -9.39 23.62
CA ASP A 242 13.21 -10.53 24.51
C ASP A 242 14.37 -11.41 24.01
N LYS A 243 15.00 -11.05 22.88
CA LYS A 243 16.14 -11.77 22.27
C LYS A 243 15.86 -13.25 22.04
N LEU A 244 14.65 -13.57 21.62
CA LEU A 244 14.25 -14.92 21.26
C LEU A 244 15.10 -15.43 20.09
N THR A 245 15.35 -16.73 20.07
CA THR A 245 16.01 -17.45 18.99
C THR A 245 15.17 -18.65 18.57
N GLY A 246 15.45 -19.22 17.41
CA GLY A 246 14.67 -20.34 16.87
C GLY A 246 13.85 -19.96 15.65
N GLY A 247 12.78 -20.68 15.42
CA GLY A 247 11.90 -20.50 14.25
C GLY A 247 10.55 -19.91 14.59
N LEU A 248 9.59 -20.09 13.67
CA LEU A 248 8.22 -19.60 13.85
C LEU A 248 7.56 -20.24 15.09
N ALA A 249 7.87 -21.50 15.40
CA ALA A 249 7.28 -22.21 16.55
C ALA A 249 7.63 -21.56 17.90
N GLU A 250 8.85 -21.04 18.04
CA GLU A 250 9.29 -20.30 19.24
C GLU A 250 8.72 -18.91 19.25
N ALA A 251 8.65 -18.25 18.08
CA ALA A 251 8.12 -16.88 17.98
C ALA A 251 6.64 -16.82 18.33
N ILE A 252 5.83 -17.76 17.78
CA ILE A 252 4.36 -17.71 17.83
C ILE A 252 3.78 -18.06 19.21
N ARG A 253 4.52 -18.78 20.04
CA ARG A 253 4.07 -19.17 21.39
C ARG A 253 3.69 -17.95 22.22
N ASP A 254 2.47 -17.96 22.75
CA ASP A 254 1.89 -16.87 23.53
C ASP A 254 1.86 -15.51 22.77
N ALA A 255 1.90 -15.52 21.44
CA ALA A 255 1.73 -14.31 20.65
C ALA A 255 0.27 -13.90 20.58
N ASP A 256 -0.01 -12.61 20.77
CA ASP A 256 -1.36 -12.04 20.67
C ASP A 256 -1.76 -11.83 19.21
N ILE A 257 -0.80 -11.45 18.36
CA ILE A 257 -1.04 -11.12 16.96
C ILE A 257 -0.03 -11.85 16.08
N PHE A 258 -0.51 -12.52 15.04
CA PHE A 258 0.29 -13.02 13.93
C PHE A 258 -0.04 -12.23 12.67
N ILE A 259 0.98 -11.77 11.97
CA ILE A 259 0.84 -11.10 10.67
C ILE A 259 1.73 -11.85 9.67
N GLY A 260 1.11 -12.47 8.66
CA GLY A 260 1.77 -13.22 7.61
C GLY A 260 1.81 -12.44 6.30
N THR A 261 3.01 -12.28 5.76
CA THR A 261 3.28 -11.78 4.40
C THR A 261 4.30 -12.70 3.72
N SER A 262 4.09 -14.00 3.85
CA SER A 262 5.06 -15.04 3.52
C SER A 262 4.53 -16.04 2.48
N ILE A 263 4.38 -17.28 2.86
CA ILE A 263 3.95 -18.36 1.97
C ILE A 263 2.72 -19.09 2.51
N ALA A 264 1.96 -19.69 1.61
CA ALA A 264 0.79 -20.51 1.95
C ALA A 264 1.12 -21.59 2.99
N GLY A 265 0.24 -21.74 4.00
CA GLY A 265 0.34 -22.81 4.99
C GLY A 265 1.46 -22.64 6.02
N ALA A 266 2.14 -21.48 6.07
CA ALA A 266 3.24 -21.23 7.02
C ALA A 266 2.76 -21.28 8.49
N LEU A 267 1.52 -20.91 8.77
CA LEU A 267 0.91 -21.01 10.11
C LEU A 267 0.01 -22.25 10.15
N THR A 268 0.50 -23.35 10.73
CA THR A 268 -0.33 -24.54 10.91
C THR A 268 -1.33 -24.39 12.04
N PRO A 269 -2.45 -25.15 12.06
CA PRO A 269 -3.40 -25.12 13.19
C PRO A 269 -2.75 -25.42 14.54
N GLU A 270 -1.77 -26.32 14.60
CA GLU A 270 -1.04 -26.65 15.82
C GLU A 270 -0.22 -25.45 16.33
N LEU A 271 0.43 -24.70 15.43
CA LEU A 271 1.13 -23.47 15.79
C LEU A 271 0.16 -22.39 16.24
N ALA A 272 -0.94 -22.20 15.51
CA ALA A 272 -1.98 -21.22 15.87
C ALA A 272 -2.59 -21.50 17.24
N ALA A 273 -2.76 -22.77 17.62
CA ALA A 273 -3.26 -23.19 18.92
C ALA A 273 -2.31 -22.85 20.09
N THR A 274 -1.04 -22.52 19.82
CA THR A 274 -0.08 -22.09 20.86
C THR A 274 -0.08 -20.58 21.12
N MET A 275 -0.87 -19.82 20.35
CA MET A 275 -1.01 -18.37 20.53
C MET A 275 -1.73 -18.03 21.85
N ALA A 276 -1.65 -16.79 22.24
CA ALA A 276 -2.35 -16.27 23.41
C ALA A 276 -3.87 -16.38 23.24
N LYS A 277 -4.58 -16.37 24.37
CA LYS A 277 -6.05 -16.29 24.36
C LYS A 277 -6.52 -15.05 23.58
N ASP A 278 -7.61 -15.20 22.84
CA ASP A 278 -8.21 -14.16 22.01
C ASP A 278 -7.18 -13.62 20.97
N ALA A 279 -6.46 -14.53 20.31
CA ALA A 279 -5.47 -14.22 19.31
C ALA A 279 -6.06 -13.59 18.04
N ILE A 280 -5.25 -12.75 17.38
CA ILE A 280 -5.56 -12.06 16.13
C ILE A 280 -4.61 -12.57 15.06
N VAL A 281 -5.13 -12.89 13.87
CA VAL A 281 -4.33 -13.37 12.73
C VAL A 281 -4.64 -12.55 11.48
N PHE A 282 -3.62 -12.02 10.83
CA PHE A 282 -3.68 -11.48 9.47
C PHE A 282 -2.84 -12.38 8.56
N ALA A 283 -3.50 -13.22 7.74
CA ALA A 283 -2.86 -14.16 6.83
C ALA A 283 -3.01 -13.67 5.39
N MET A 284 -1.98 -13.02 4.85
CA MET A 284 -2.08 -12.23 3.63
C MET A 284 -1.37 -12.84 2.42
N ALA A 285 -0.79 -14.05 2.54
CA ALA A 285 -0.22 -14.74 1.39
C ALA A 285 -1.29 -15.01 0.31
N ASN A 286 -0.93 -14.81 -0.95
CA ASN A 286 -1.80 -14.97 -2.11
C ASN A 286 -1.24 -16.04 -3.08
N PRO A 287 -2.09 -16.87 -3.71
CA PRO A 287 -3.57 -16.91 -3.60
C PRO A 287 -4.09 -17.67 -2.39
N THR A 288 -3.25 -18.42 -1.68
CA THR A 288 -3.61 -19.20 -0.49
C THR A 288 -2.94 -18.56 0.74
N PRO A 289 -3.70 -18.23 1.80
CA PRO A 289 -3.17 -17.59 3.01
C PRO A 289 -2.27 -18.53 3.82
N GLU A 290 -1.51 -17.99 4.77
CA GLU A 290 -0.66 -18.76 5.70
C GLU A 290 -1.46 -19.76 6.53
N ILE A 291 -2.72 -19.46 6.82
CA ILE A 291 -3.70 -20.40 7.41
C ILE A 291 -5.08 -20.05 6.86
N MET A 292 -5.86 -21.07 6.55
CA MET A 292 -7.26 -20.88 6.13
C MET A 292 -8.11 -20.42 7.31
N PRO A 293 -9.06 -19.47 7.12
CA PRO A 293 -9.88 -18.91 8.20
C PRO A 293 -10.59 -19.94 9.07
N ASP A 294 -11.15 -20.99 8.47
CA ASP A 294 -11.84 -22.05 9.21
C ASP A 294 -10.88 -22.83 10.12
N LEU A 295 -9.66 -23.10 9.66
CA LEU A 295 -8.64 -23.77 10.45
C LEU A 295 -8.13 -22.87 11.58
N ALA A 296 -7.97 -21.57 11.34
CA ALA A 296 -7.60 -20.61 12.37
C ALA A 296 -8.65 -20.53 13.48
N LYS A 297 -9.93 -20.43 13.12
CA LYS A 297 -11.04 -20.45 14.10
C LYS A 297 -11.07 -21.74 14.91
N GLN A 298 -10.87 -22.90 14.28
CA GLN A 298 -10.78 -24.20 14.98
C GLN A 298 -9.60 -24.27 15.95
N ALA A 299 -8.48 -23.59 15.63
CA ALA A 299 -7.31 -23.48 16.50
C ALA A 299 -7.47 -22.48 17.65
N GLY A 300 -8.61 -21.76 17.75
CA GLY A 300 -8.90 -20.81 18.82
C GLY A 300 -8.57 -19.35 18.51
N VAL A 301 -8.21 -19.03 17.27
CA VAL A 301 -8.03 -17.63 16.83
C VAL A 301 -9.36 -16.89 16.91
N ARG A 302 -9.36 -15.71 17.55
CA ARG A 302 -10.58 -14.91 17.77
C ARG A 302 -10.93 -14.05 16.57
N VAL A 303 -9.95 -13.36 16.02
CA VAL A 303 -10.13 -12.46 14.86
C VAL A 303 -9.19 -12.87 13.74
N ILE A 304 -9.72 -13.04 12.53
CA ILE A 304 -8.91 -13.34 11.36
C ILE A 304 -9.24 -12.41 10.20
N GLY A 305 -8.19 -11.86 9.55
CA GLY A 305 -8.24 -11.14 8.29
C GLY A 305 -7.36 -11.81 7.25
N THR A 306 -7.75 -11.71 5.97
CA THR A 306 -6.97 -12.23 4.83
C THR A 306 -7.00 -11.26 3.65
N GLY A 307 -6.14 -11.46 2.66
CA GLY A 307 -6.20 -10.73 1.39
C GLY A 307 -7.38 -11.14 0.49
N ARG A 308 -8.09 -12.21 0.80
CA ARG A 308 -9.16 -12.79 -0.02
C ARG A 308 -10.48 -12.08 0.18
N SER A 309 -11.20 -11.83 -0.92
CA SER A 309 -12.52 -11.15 -0.93
C SER A 309 -13.69 -12.07 -0.55
N ASP A 310 -13.47 -13.38 -0.50
CA ASP A 310 -14.49 -14.37 -0.15
C ASP A 310 -14.59 -14.67 1.36
N PHE A 311 -13.76 -13.97 2.17
CA PHE A 311 -13.81 -14.07 3.64
C PHE A 311 -14.05 -12.69 4.28
N PRO A 312 -14.55 -12.63 5.52
CA PRO A 312 -14.62 -11.40 6.29
C PRO A 312 -13.26 -10.74 6.51
N ASN A 313 -13.26 -9.45 6.85
CA ASN A 313 -12.06 -8.68 7.18
C ASN A 313 -11.02 -8.71 6.05
N GLN A 314 -11.45 -8.47 4.81
CA GLN A 314 -10.54 -8.42 3.68
C GLN A 314 -9.52 -7.29 3.85
N VAL A 315 -8.23 -7.63 3.86
CA VAL A 315 -7.12 -6.69 3.78
C VAL A 315 -6.89 -6.34 2.31
N ASN A 316 -7.31 -5.15 1.89
CA ASN A 316 -7.24 -4.73 0.50
C ASN A 316 -6.76 -3.28 0.41
N ASN A 317 -5.65 -3.06 -0.30
CA ASN A 317 -5.02 -1.75 -0.46
C ASN A 317 -5.93 -0.69 -1.11
N VAL A 318 -7.00 -1.11 -1.81
CA VAL A 318 -8.00 -0.21 -2.38
C VAL A 318 -8.67 0.70 -1.33
N LEU A 319 -8.67 0.29 -0.08
CA LEU A 319 -9.15 1.12 1.03
C LEU A 319 -8.20 2.29 1.37
N ALA A 320 -6.93 2.23 0.95
CA ALA A 320 -5.90 3.20 1.31
C ALA A 320 -5.52 4.11 0.15
N PHE A 321 -4.83 3.57 -0.89
CA PHE A 321 -4.10 4.38 -1.85
C PHE A 321 -4.94 5.42 -2.61
N PRO A 322 -6.21 5.14 -3.02
CA PRO A 322 -6.99 6.14 -3.76
C PRO A 322 -7.27 7.39 -2.93
N GLY A 323 -7.67 7.18 -1.66
CA GLY A 323 -7.91 8.26 -0.71
C GLY A 323 -6.63 8.99 -0.31
N ILE A 324 -5.52 8.28 -0.14
CA ILE A 324 -4.22 8.87 0.19
C ILE A 324 -3.78 9.84 -0.90
N PHE A 325 -3.76 9.43 -2.16
CA PHE A 325 -3.39 10.31 -3.26
C PHE A 325 -4.39 11.43 -3.49
N LYS A 326 -5.71 11.17 -3.36
CA LYS A 326 -6.73 12.22 -3.38
C LYS A 326 -6.45 13.31 -2.35
N GLY A 327 -6.15 12.93 -1.11
CA GLY A 327 -5.82 13.84 -0.03
C GLY A 327 -4.51 14.59 -0.27
N ALA A 328 -3.43 13.89 -0.64
CA ALA A 328 -2.13 14.48 -0.90
C ALA A 328 -2.17 15.49 -2.07
N LEU A 329 -2.82 15.13 -3.18
CA LEU A 329 -2.98 16.01 -4.34
C LEU A 329 -3.81 17.26 -4.02
N SER A 330 -4.87 17.13 -3.20
CA SER A 330 -5.76 18.24 -2.85
C SER A 330 -5.05 19.40 -2.14
N VAL A 331 -3.97 19.08 -1.42
CA VAL A 331 -3.15 20.07 -0.71
C VAL A 331 -1.77 20.26 -1.34
N ARG A 332 -1.56 19.72 -2.54
CA ARG A 332 -0.28 19.72 -3.25
C ARG A 332 0.87 19.28 -2.34
N ALA A 333 0.66 18.22 -1.56
CA ALA A 333 1.67 17.73 -0.64
C ALA A 333 2.95 17.36 -1.40
N ARG A 334 4.10 17.64 -0.79
CA ARG A 334 5.41 17.24 -1.36
C ARG A 334 5.82 15.82 -0.99
N ASP A 335 5.13 15.23 -0.01
CA ASP A 335 5.46 13.93 0.57
C ASP A 335 4.17 13.26 1.10
N ILE A 336 4.22 11.93 1.29
CA ILE A 336 3.24 11.14 2.06
C ILE A 336 3.97 10.55 3.26
N ASN A 337 4.12 11.35 4.32
CA ASN A 337 4.90 11.01 5.49
C ASN A 337 4.16 10.08 6.48
N SER A 338 4.88 9.66 7.54
CA SER A 338 4.34 8.73 8.56
C SER A 338 3.09 9.26 9.26
N ALA A 339 2.97 10.57 9.46
CA ALA A 339 1.77 11.17 10.07
C ALA A 339 0.55 11.02 9.17
N MET A 340 0.71 11.21 7.86
CA MET A 340 -0.35 11.02 6.87
C MET A 340 -0.75 9.54 6.74
N LYS A 341 0.22 8.62 6.74
CA LYS A 341 0.00 7.16 6.73
C LYS A 341 -0.78 6.71 7.98
N MET A 342 -0.40 7.22 9.15
CA MET A 342 -1.11 6.98 10.42
C MET A 342 -2.54 7.54 10.41
N ALA A 343 -2.72 8.76 9.89
CA ALA A 343 -4.05 9.38 9.78
C ALA A 343 -4.97 8.57 8.86
N ALA A 344 -4.44 8.04 7.74
CA ALA A 344 -5.17 7.15 6.85
C ALA A 344 -5.65 5.88 7.56
N ALA A 345 -4.75 5.20 8.29
CA ALA A 345 -5.10 3.99 9.04
C ALA A 345 -6.19 4.25 10.10
N LYS A 346 -6.08 5.33 10.85
CA LYS A 346 -7.09 5.73 11.84
C LYS A 346 -8.42 6.11 11.19
N ALA A 347 -8.40 6.79 10.05
CA ALA A 347 -9.63 7.14 9.32
C ALA A 347 -10.36 5.89 8.82
N ILE A 348 -9.63 4.90 8.28
CA ILE A 348 -10.22 3.62 7.85
C ILE A 348 -10.82 2.89 9.04
N ALA A 349 -10.07 2.74 10.13
CA ALA A 349 -10.55 2.08 11.35
C ALA A 349 -11.80 2.76 11.93
N GLY A 350 -11.82 4.09 11.94
CA GLY A 350 -12.94 4.89 12.50
C GLY A 350 -14.22 4.88 11.67
N LEU A 351 -14.22 4.29 10.47
CA LEU A 351 -15.45 4.13 9.68
C LEU A 351 -16.42 3.09 10.22
N ILE A 352 -15.93 2.17 11.06
CA ILE A 352 -16.77 1.20 11.74
C ILE A 352 -17.04 1.72 13.15
N PRO A 353 -18.29 2.01 13.50
CA PRO A 353 -18.66 2.40 14.86
C PRO A 353 -18.31 1.30 15.88
N ASP A 354 -17.99 1.70 17.12
CA ASP A 354 -17.55 0.76 18.14
C ASP A 354 -18.62 -0.30 18.49
N ASP A 355 -19.91 0.03 18.36
CA ASP A 355 -21.04 -0.88 18.56
C ASP A 355 -21.28 -1.87 17.41
N GLU A 356 -20.68 -1.63 16.24
CA GLU A 356 -20.71 -2.53 15.09
C GLU A 356 -19.46 -3.43 15.01
N LEU A 357 -18.42 -3.15 15.83
CA LEU A 357 -17.19 -3.92 15.85
C LEU A 357 -17.43 -5.34 16.38
N ASN A 358 -16.98 -6.32 15.64
CA ASN A 358 -16.99 -7.73 16.05
C ASN A 358 -15.91 -8.50 15.29
N GLU A 359 -15.77 -9.80 15.56
CA GLU A 359 -14.72 -10.65 14.99
C GLU A 359 -14.71 -10.71 13.46
N GLU A 360 -15.83 -10.45 12.81
CA GLU A 360 -16.01 -10.50 11.36
C GLU A 360 -16.19 -9.12 10.72
N ASN A 361 -16.09 -8.04 11.51
CA ASN A 361 -16.29 -6.67 11.04
C ASN A 361 -15.28 -5.70 11.70
N ILE A 362 -14.01 -5.80 11.31
CA ILE A 362 -12.92 -4.92 11.79
C ILE A 362 -12.39 -3.97 10.70
N LEU A 363 -12.76 -4.20 9.45
CA LEU A 363 -12.37 -3.35 8.30
C LEU A 363 -13.61 -3.03 7.45
N PRO A 364 -13.73 -1.80 6.92
CA PRO A 364 -14.81 -1.48 5.99
C PRO A 364 -14.69 -2.33 4.72
N LYS A 365 -15.82 -2.54 4.05
CA LYS A 365 -15.83 -3.27 2.77
C LYS A 365 -15.16 -2.44 1.68
N ALA A 366 -14.54 -3.09 0.70
CA ALA A 366 -13.82 -2.44 -0.40
C ALA A 366 -14.68 -1.43 -1.18
N PHE A 367 -15.99 -1.64 -1.26
CA PHE A 367 -16.94 -0.78 -1.97
C PHE A 367 -17.69 0.20 -1.07
N ASP A 368 -17.25 0.42 0.16
CA ASP A 368 -17.84 1.45 1.03
C ASP A 368 -17.49 2.84 0.49
N PRO A 369 -18.50 3.61 0.03
CA PRO A 369 -18.24 4.89 -0.66
C PRO A 369 -17.66 5.97 0.26
N ARG A 370 -17.70 5.76 1.58
CA ARG A 370 -17.18 6.73 2.56
C ARG A 370 -15.66 6.70 2.67
N VAL A 371 -15.02 5.57 2.32
CA VAL A 371 -13.61 5.30 2.60
C VAL A 371 -12.70 6.35 1.97
N ALA A 372 -12.80 6.54 0.67
CA ALA A 372 -11.86 7.43 -0.05
C ALA A 372 -11.91 8.87 0.43
N ASP A 373 -13.11 9.38 0.74
CA ASP A 373 -13.29 10.76 1.22
C ASP A 373 -12.79 10.92 2.67
N ALA A 374 -13.08 9.95 3.54
CA ALA A 374 -12.58 9.95 4.92
C ALA A 374 -11.05 9.90 4.98
N VAL A 375 -10.44 9.00 4.19
CA VAL A 375 -8.98 8.90 4.08
C VAL A 375 -8.39 10.19 3.51
N ALA A 376 -8.96 10.74 2.43
CA ALA A 376 -8.47 11.96 1.80
C ALA A 376 -8.51 13.16 2.77
N ALA A 377 -9.59 13.33 3.51
CA ALA A 377 -9.73 14.40 4.49
C ALA A 377 -8.67 14.28 5.61
N ALA A 378 -8.50 13.08 6.17
CA ALA A 378 -7.52 12.81 7.22
C ALA A 378 -6.07 13.02 6.75
N VAL A 379 -5.76 12.56 5.54
CA VAL A 379 -4.44 12.72 4.92
C VAL A 379 -4.13 14.19 4.62
N ALA A 380 -5.08 14.93 4.06
CA ALA A 380 -4.92 16.35 3.79
C ALA A 380 -4.70 17.17 5.09
N GLN A 381 -5.43 16.84 6.15
CA GLN A 381 -5.25 17.46 7.45
C GLN A 381 -3.86 17.16 8.02
N ALA A 382 -3.45 15.91 8.04
CA ALA A 382 -2.13 15.50 8.52
C ALA A 382 -0.99 16.11 7.69
N ALA A 383 -1.17 16.29 6.37
CA ALA A 383 -0.21 16.98 5.52
C ALA A 383 -0.02 18.45 5.91
N ARG A 384 -1.12 19.17 6.26
CA ARG A 384 -1.06 20.56 6.76
C ARG A 384 -0.37 20.63 8.12
N GLU A 385 -0.76 19.75 9.06
CA GLU A 385 -0.20 19.72 10.42
C GLU A 385 1.30 19.36 10.44
N SER A 386 1.74 18.49 9.53
CA SER A 386 3.16 18.11 9.40
C SER A 386 3.98 19.04 8.48
N GLY A 387 3.37 20.08 7.91
CA GLY A 387 4.06 21.09 7.13
C GLY A 387 4.52 20.64 5.74
N VAL A 388 3.92 19.58 5.19
CA VAL A 388 4.24 19.09 3.83
C VAL A 388 3.22 19.54 2.78
N ALA A 389 2.09 20.11 3.19
CA ALA A 389 1.12 20.75 2.31
C ALA A 389 1.68 22.07 1.76
N ARG A 390 1.28 22.42 0.52
CA ARG A 390 1.67 23.67 -0.14
C ARG A 390 0.49 24.62 -0.39
N VAL A 391 -0.74 24.13 -0.18
CA VAL A 391 -1.97 24.91 -0.27
C VAL A 391 -2.97 24.45 0.78
#